data_bd146e307446c27920bfaad80b4b1fc7
#
_entry.id   bd146e307446c27920bfaad80b4b1fc7
#
_cell.length_a   1.000
_cell.length_b   1.000
_cell.length_c   1.000
_cell.angle_alpha   90.00
_cell.angle_beta   90.00
_cell.angle_gamma   90.00
#
_symmetry.space_group_name_H-M   'P 1'
#
loop_
_entity.id
_entity.type
_entity.pdbx_description
1 polymer ?
#
loop_
_entity_poly.entity_id
_entity_poly.type
_entity_poly.pdbx_seq_one_letter_code
_entity_poly.pdbx_strand_id
1 'polypeptide(L)'
;MRQNIKPVVIKPYQYIGHIQNPFDSFSMPIIPFSFVMEGEALVEVDNQNYYLSPGQILMVPENHTIVTKYVTECKGYHGFFRLDFLKDASYQVLRQSKPILQSFWFDDAVFMAALLKRMCAAYEDKDYKFLQSSLDLILGQLRPGDRVTAVPEKFLQLVFEKDKTPLTVSEYADILNVTPNYLNKAVKNRTHRTAIDWIEIARINIAKKLLKDPTVSIADISTLVGLPDQSYFSRFFKKKTGQTPSEFRNEL
;
A
#
# COMPACT_ATOMS: atom_id res chain seq x y z
N MET A 1 -19.00 -15.13 -19.79
CA MET A 1 -18.77 -16.20 -18.79
C MET A 1 -18.57 -15.55 -17.43
N ARG A 2 -19.57 -15.61 -16.53
CA ARG A 2 -19.36 -15.19 -15.13
C ARG A 2 -18.51 -16.27 -14.49
N GLN A 3 -17.22 -16.01 -14.30
CA GLN A 3 -16.34 -16.86 -13.52
C GLN A 3 -16.96 -17.08 -12.15
N ASN A 4 -16.81 -18.30 -11.62
CA ASN A 4 -17.36 -18.75 -10.34
C ASN A 4 -16.56 -18.11 -9.17
N ILE A 5 -16.62 -16.77 -9.06
CA ILE A 5 -15.92 -16.00 -8.02
C ILE A 5 -16.66 -16.24 -6.70
N LYS A 6 -15.93 -16.70 -5.67
CA LYS A 6 -16.48 -16.86 -4.32
C LYS A 6 -17.15 -15.56 -3.85
N PRO A 7 -18.27 -15.64 -3.13
CA PRO A 7 -19.01 -14.45 -2.67
C PRO A 7 -18.21 -13.61 -1.66
N VAL A 8 -17.36 -14.26 -0.89
CA VAL A 8 -16.45 -13.67 0.11
C VAL A 8 -15.19 -14.51 0.24
N VAL A 9 -14.08 -13.86 0.47
CA VAL A 9 -12.81 -14.46 0.88
C VAL A 9 -12.21 -13.58 1.96
N ILE A 10 -11.67 -14.18 3.02
CA ILE A 10 -10.87 -13.52 4.02
C ILE A 10 -9.75 -14.45 4.48
N LYS A 11 -8.53 -13.93 4.59
CA LYS A 11 -7.35 -14.69 5.00
C LYS A 11 -6.39 -13.80 5.78
N PRO A 12 -5.66 -14.39 6.74
CA PRO A 12 -4.50 -13.71 7.30
C PRO A 12 -3.40 -13.62 6.24
N TYR A 13 -2.57 -12.60 6.31
CA TYR A 13 -1.33 -12.52 5.55
C TYR A 13 -0.16 -12.18 6.47
N GLN A 14 1.00 -12.67 6.08
CA GLN A 14 2.28 -12.29 6.65
C GLN A 14 3.30 -12.20 5.52
N TYR A 15 3.82 -11.00 5.30
CA TYR A 15 4.89 -10.76 4.35
C TYR A 15 6.19 -10.55 5.10
N ILE A 16 7.20 -11.37 4.77
CA ILE A 16 8.55 -11.28 5.31
C ILE A 16 9.45 -10.82 4.16
N GLY A 17 10.03 -9.64 4.29
CA GLY A 17 10.89 -9.04 3.27
C GLY A 17 10.14 -8.12 2.28
N HIS A 18 10.90 -7.54 1.34
CA HIS A 18 10.36 -6.65 0.31
C HIS A 18 9.66 -7.47 -0.78
N ILE A 19 8.36 -7.39 -0.84
CA ILE A 19 7.59 -8.03 -1.91
C ILE A 19 7.42 -7.04 -3.05
N GLN A 20 7.87 -7.43 -4.23
CA GLN A 20 7.53 -6.76 -5.47
C GLN A 20 6.21 -7.35 -5.98
N ASN A 21 5.14 -6.54 -6.00
CA ASN A 21 3.82 -6.87 -6.56
C ASN A 21 3.25 -8.25 -6.14
N PRO A 22 2.73 -8.42 -4.91
CA PRO A 22 2.02 -9.63 -4.55
C PRO A 22 0.64 -9.75 -5.23
N PHE A 23 0.17 -8.70 -5.86
CA PHE A 23 -1.10 -8.68 -6.59
C PHE A 23 -0.89 -8.13 -7.99
N ASP A 24 -1.09 -8.97 -9.00
CA ASP A 24 -1.28 -8.50 -10.37
C ASP A 24 -2.50 -7.57 -10.41
N SER A 25 -2.40 -6.52 -11.23
CA SER A 25 -3.51 -5.60 -11.43
C SER A 25 -4.74 -6.39 -11.92
N PHE A 26 -5.83 -6.35 -11.16
CA PHE A 26 -7.08 -6.95 -11.58
C PHE A 26 -8.24 -5.98 -11.38
N SER A 27 -9.14 -5.99 -12.34
CA SER A 27 -10.43 -5.33 -12.24
C SER A 27 -11.51 -6.41 -12.22
N MET A 28 -12.20 -6.56 -11.10
CA MET A 28 -13.26 -7.56 -10.92
C MET A 28 -14.44 -6.94 -10.16
N PRO A 29 -15.66 -7.50 -10.28
CA PRO A 29 -16.83 -7.06 -9.53
C PRO A 29 -16.77 -7.56 -8.07
N ILE A 30 -15.71 -7.19 -7.39
CA ILE A 30 -15.42 -7.49 -5.97
C ILE A 30 -14.94 -6.24 -5.27
N ILE A 31 -15.16 -6.19 -3.97
CA ILE A 31 -14.67 -5.13 -3.09
C ILE A 31 -13.54 -5.70 -2.24
N PRO A 32 -12.28 -5.50 -2.64
CA PRO A 32 -11.14 -5.93 -1.84
C PRO A 32 -10.93 -5.00 -0.65
N PHE A 33 -10.42 -5.59 0.43
CA PHE A 33 -9.99 -4.87 1.62
C PHE A 33 -8.69 -5.45 2.19
N SER A 34 -7.94 -4.59 2.87
CA SER A 34 -6.75 -4.99 3.62
C SER A 34 -6.68 -4.23 4.93
N PHE A 35 -6.47 -4.95 6.04
CA PHE A 35 -6.25 -4.39 7.37
C PHE A 35 -4.84 -4.73 7.82
N VAL A 36 -4.06 -3.71 8.19
CA VAL A 36 -2.69 -3.85 8.65
C VAL A 36 -2.65 -3.93 10.18
N MET A 37 -2.00 -4.96 10.72
CA MET A 37 -1.75 -5.11 12.16
C MET A 37 -0.32 -4.73 12.53
N GLU A 38 0.65 -5.12 11.71
CA GLU A 38 2.07 -4.85 11.89
C GLU A 38 2.69 -4.49 10.54
N GLY A 39 3.75 -3.68 10.58
CA GLY A 39 4.45 -3.26 9.36
C GLY A 39 3.73 -2.17 8.59
N GLU A 40 4.09 -2.01 7.33
CA GLU A 40 3.63 -0.92 6.48
C GLU A 40 3.41 -1.40 5.05
N ALA A 41 2.45 -0.81 4.36
CA ALA A 41 2.22 -1.05 2.94
C ALA A 41 1.94 0.25 2.20
N LEU A 42 2.40 0.34 0.95
CA LEU A 42 2.02 1.37 0.01
C LEU A 42 1.30 0.72 -1.15
N VAL A 43 0.06 1.09 -1.34
CA VAL A 43 -0.84 0.55 -2.36
C VAL A 43 -1.25 1.68 -3.29
N GLU A 44 -1.11 1.47 -4.59
CA GLU A 44 -1.65 2.37 -5.61
C GLU A 44 -3.02 1.86 -6.06
N VAL A 45 -3.99 2.75 -6.10
CA VAL A 45 -5.31 2.50 -6.68
C VAL A 45 -5.57 3.59 -7.72
N ASP A 46 -5.72 3.20 -8.99
CA ASP A 46 -5.91 4.10 -10.14
C ASP A 46 -4.93 5.29 -10.17
N ASN A 47 -3.63 5.00 -10.04
CA ASN A 47 -2.55 5.99 -9.98
C ASN A 47 -2.53 6.88 -8.71
N GLN A 48 -3.37 6.61 -7.71
CA GLN A 48 -3.32 7.29 -6.42
C GLN A 48 -2.71 6.37 -5.35
N ASN A 49 -1.73 6.86 -4.60
CA ASN A 49 -1.06 6.10 -3.57
C ASN A 49 -1.77 6.19 -2.21
N TYR A 50 -1.93 5.04 -1.57
CA TYR A 50 -2.49 4.87 -0.23
C TYR A 50 -1.44 4.22 0.65
N TYR A 51 -1.03 4.93 1.69
CA TYR A 51 -0.14 4.40 2.72
C TYR A 51 -0.96 3.77 3.84
N LEU A 52 -0.64 2.51 4.14
CA LEU A 52 -1.26 1.76 5.22
C LEU A 52 -0.25 1.54 6.35
N SER A 53 -0.68 1.80 7.56
CA SER A 53 0.06 1.56 8.81
C SER A 53 -0.80 0.72 9.77
N PRO A 54 -0.24 0.23 10.89
CA PRO A 54 -1.00 -0.55 11.86
C PRO A 54 -2.30 0.13 12.32
N GLY A 55 -3.36 -0.65 12.41
CA GLY A 55 -4.70 -0.18 12.76
C GLY A 55 -5.48 0.46 11.60
N GLN A 56 -4.98 0.38 10.37
CA GLN A 56 -5.67 0.93 9.20
C GLN A 56 -6.29 -0.15 8.33
N ILE A 57 -7.48 0.15 7.81
CA ILE A 57 -8.12 -0.61 6.74
C ILE A 57 -8.15 0.22 5.46
N LEU A 58 -7.78 -0.41 4.35
CA LEU A 58 -8.06 0.07 3.01
C LEU A 58 -9.16 -0.80 2.42
N MET A 59 -10.23 -0.19 1.94
CA MET A 59 -11.30 -0.84 1.19
C MET A 59 -11.42 -0.15 -0.17
N VAL A 60 -11.42 -0.92 -1.24
CA VAL A 60 -11.42 -0.38 -2.61
C VAL A 60 -12.74 -0.77 -3.29
N PRO A 61 -13.49 0.19 -3.84
CA PRO A 61 -14.71 -0.10 -4.59
C PRO A 61 -14.45 -1.02 -5.80
N GLU A 62 -15.51 -1.53 -6.41
CA GLU A 62 -15.41 -2.36 -7.61
C GLU A 62 -14.77 -1.61 -8.79
N ASN A 63 -14.13 -2.35 -9.69
CA ASN A 63 -13.60 -1.86 -10.96
C ASN A 63 -12.41 -0.88 -10.86
N HIS A 64 -11.70 -0.87 -9.74
CA HIS A 64 -10.44 -0.13 -9.59
C HIS A 64 -9.23 -1.05 -9.82
N THR A 65 -8.15 -0.48 -10.33
CA THR A 65 -6.86 -1.18 -10.48
C THR A 65 -6.04 -1.01 -9.21
N ILE A 66 -5.58 -2.12 -8.61
CA ILE A 66 -4.80 -2.12 -7.38
C ILE A 66 -3.40 -2.64 -7.67
N VAL A 67 -2.40 -1.91 -7.22
CA VAL A 67 -0.98 -2.31 -7.33
C VAL A 67 -0.28 -2.08 -5.99
N THR A 68 0.34 -3.10 -5.43
CA THR A 68 1.18 -2.91 -4.25
C THR A 68 2.56 -2.42 -4.65
N LYS A 69 2.94 -1.22 -4.21
CA LYS A 69 4.22 -0.59 -4.52
C LYS A 69 5.32 -0.97 -3.54
N TYR A 70 4.94 -1.14 -2.28
CA TYR A 70 5.88 -1.40 -1.20
C TYR A 70 5.17 -2.12 -0.04
N VAL A 71 5.86 -3.09 0.54
CA VAL A 71 5.44 -3.79 1.76
C VAL A 71 6.69 -4.10 2.58
N THR A 72 6.64 -3.91 3.89
CA THR A 72 7.72 -4.33 4.79
C THR A 72 7.15 -5.06 6.01
N GLU A 73 7.67 -6.25 6.30
CA GLU A 73 7.33 -7.09 7.46
C GLU A 73 5.87 -6.95 7.91
N CYS A 74 4.96 -7.00 6.94
CA CYS A 74 3.57 -6.63 7.11
C CYS A 74 2.74 -7.86 7.47
N LYS A 75 1.97 -7.74 8.56
CA LYS A 75 0.99 -8.74 8.97
C LYS A 75 -0.38 -8.12 9.08
N GLY A 76 -1.40 -8.89 8.76
CA GLY A 76 -2.78 -8.44 8.87
C GLY A 76 -3.77 -9.39 8.26
N TYR A 77 -4.86 -8.82 7.80
CA TYR A 77 -5.94 -9.56 7.13
C TYR A 77 -6.28 -8.89 5.81
N HIS A 78 -6.47 -9.71 4.79
CA HIS A 78 -6.97 -9.25 3.51
C HIS A 78 -8.12 -10.15 3.03
N GLY A 79 -8.90 -9.61 2.13
CA GLY A 79 -9.98 -10.36 1.54
C GLY A 79 -10.72 -9.54 0.51
N PHE A 80 -11.81 -10.09 0.05
CA PHE A 80 -12.78 -9.39 -0.77
C PHE A 80 -14.19 -9.93 -0.52
N PHE A 81 -15.17 -9.16 -0.88
CA PHE A 81 -16.56 -9.61 -0.95
C PHE A 81 -17.23 -9.03 -2.20
N ARG A 82 -18.30 -9.66 -2.61
CA ARG A 82 -19.19 -9.18 -3.69
C ARG A 82 -20.33 -8.40 -3.07
N LEU A 83 -20.82 -7.37 -3.77
CA LEU A 83 -21.96 -6.59 -3.31
C LEU A 83 -23.21 -7.43 -3.06
N ASP A 84 -23.46 -8.43 -3.89
CA ASP A 84 -24.61 -9.35 -3.75
C ASP A 84 -24.51 -10.32 -2.57
N PHE A 85 -23.35 -10.37 -1.90
CA PHE A 85 -23.16 -11.12 -0.67
C PHE A 85 -23.71 -10.37 0.55
N LEU A 86 -23.84 -9.04 0.52
CA LEU A 86 -24.35 -8.24 1.62
C LEU A 86 -25.86 -8.33 1.73
N LYS A 87 -26.40 -8.26 2.96
CA LYS A 87 -27.85 -8.19 3.19
C LYS A 87 -28.44 -6.86 2.75
N ASP A 88 -27.70 -5.79 2.96
CA ASP A 88 -28.05 -4.43 2.57
C ASP A 88 -26.92 -3.81 1.76
N ALA A 89 -27.10 -3.65 0.46
CA ALA A 89 -26.15 -2.97 -0.43
C ALA A 89 -26.32 -1.43 -0.40
N SER A 90 -27.14 -0.89 0.50
CA SER A 90 -27.42 0.55 0.59
C SER A 90 -26.31 1.36 1.28
N TYR A 91 -25.26 0.72 1.79
CA TYR A 91 -24.13 1.41 2.41
C TYR A 91 -23.56 2.47 1.48
N GLN A 92 -23.74 3.73 1.86
CA GLN A 92 -23.24 4.88 1.07
C GLN A 92 -21.73 4.76 0.78
N VAL A 93 -21.00 4.15 1.71
CA VAL A 93 -19.56 3.92 1.62
C VAL A 93 -19.16 3.07 0.41
N LEU A 94 -20.02 2.14 -0.02
CA LEU A 94 -19.77 1.26 -1.18
C LEU A 94 -20.20 1.90 -2.51
N ARG A 95 -21.01 2.96 -2.46
CA ARG A 95 -21.45 3.70 -3.66
C ARG A 95 -20.48 4.80 -4.08
N GLN A 96 -19.43 5.01 -3.30
CA GLN A 96 -18.40 5.98 -3.62
C GLN A 96 -17.47 5.42 -4.70
N SER A 97 -17.04 6.31 -5.59
CA SER A 97 -16.06 6.00 -6.63
C SER A 97 -14.62 6.08 -6.13
N LYS A 98 -14.38 6.15 -4.81
CA LYS A 98 -13.04 6.34 -4.24
C LYS A 98 -12.76 5.30 -3.16
N PRO A 99 -11.50 4.82 -3.07
CA PRO A 99 -11.06 3.98 -1.98
C PRO A 99 -11.26 4.64 -0.62
N ILE A 100 -11.53 3.81 0.39
CA ILE A 100 -11.69 4.22 1.77
C ILE A 100 -10.45 3.76 2.53
N LEU A 101 -9.69 4.72 3.02
CA LEU A 101 -8.61 4.48 3.97
C LEU A 101 -9.04 5.03 5.33
N GLN A 102 -9.19 4.15 6.31
CA GLN A 102 -9.61 4.53 7.66
C GLN A 102 -8.66 4.00 8.72
N SER A 103 -8.33 4.85 9.68
CA SER A 103 -7.61 4.48 10.90
C SER A 103 -8.58 4.12 12.02
N PHE A 104 -8.28 3.06 12.74
CA PHE A 104 -8.95 2.71 13.99
C PHE A 104 -8.06 3.07 15.17
N TRP A 105 -8.63 3.65 16.22
CA TRP A 105 -7.93 3.92 17.46
C TRP A 105 -7.66 2.61 18.22
N PHE A 106 -6.77 2.64 19.19
CA PHE A 106 -6.19 1.45 19.82
C PHE A 106 -7.21 0.35 20.15
N ASP A 107 -8.27 0.68 20.90
CA ASP A 107 -9.30 -0.31 21.31
C ASP A 107 -10.12 -0.80 20.11
N ASP A 108 -10.46 0.07 19.19
CA ASP A 108 -11.17 -0.28 17.94
C ASP A 108 -10.30 -1.12 17.01
N ALA A 109 -8.98 -0.86 16.95
CA ALA A 109 -8.05 -1.65 16.16
C ALA A 109 -7.90 -3.06 16.72
N VAL A 110 -7.85 -3.23 18.04
CA VAL A 110 -7.83 -4.55 18.71
C VAL A 110 -9.11 -5.30 18.44
N PHE A 111 -10.26 -4.64 18.56
CA PHE A 111 -11.56 -5.22 18.23
C PHE A 111 -11.62 -5.64 16.75
N MET A 112 -11.19 -4.78 15.83
CA MET A 112 -11.18 -5.06 14.40
C MET A 112 -10.30 -6.28 14.09
N ALA A 113 -9.11 -6.37 14.66
CA ALA A 113 -8.21 -7.51 14.49
C ALA A 113 -8.83 -8.82 15.01
N ALA A 114 -9.49 -8.79 16.16
CA ALA A 114 -10.17 -9.94 16.74
C ALA A 114 -11.37 -10.38 15.87
N LEU A 115 -12.15 -9.42 15.37
CA LEU A 115 -13.27 -9.69 14.46
C LEU A 115 -12.79 -10.34 13.16
N LEU A 116 -11.76 -9.78 12.51
CA LEU A 116 -11.20 -10.31 11.28
C LEU A 116 -10.59 -11.71 11.48
N LYS A 117 -9.93 -11.95 12.61
CA LYS A 117 -9.44 -13.29 12.99
C LYS A 117 -10.61 -14.30 13.09
N ARG A 118 -11.70 -13.93 13.75
CA ARG A 118 -12.89 -14.80 13.87
C ARG A 118 -13.57 -15.00 12.51
N MET A 119 -13.58 -13.98 11.65
CA MET A 119 -14.08 -14.09 10.28
C MET A 119 -13.25 -15.08 9.43
N CYS A 120 -11.94 -15.16 9.62
CA CYS A 120 -11.12 -16.17 8.96
C CYS A 120 -11.56 -17.59 9.35
N ALA A 121 -11.80 -17.85 10.63
CA ALA A 121 -12.32 -19.15 11.08
C ALA A 121 -13.73 -19.43 10.51
N ALA A 122 -14.62 -18.44 10.56
CA ALA A 122 -15.96 -18.55 9.98
C ALA A 122 -15.94 -18.81 8.46
N TYR A 123 -14.94 -18.27 7.76
CA TYR A 123 -14.74 -18.53 6.34
C TYR A 123 -14.39 -20.02 6.06
N GLU A 124 -13.49 -20.61 6.86
CA GLU A 124 -13.14 -22.03 6.76
C GLU A 124 -14.35 -22.92 7.12
N ASP A 125 -15.12 -22.55 8.14
CA ASP A 125 -16.35 -23.23 8.59
C ASP A 125 -17.54 -23.01 7.64
N LYS A 126 -17.41 -22.13 6.63
CA LYS A 126 -18.48 -21.69 5.71
C LYS A 126 -19.69 -21.06 6.42
N ASP A 127 -19.46 -20.42 7.56
CA ASP A 127 -20.50 -19.68 8.28
C ASP A 127 -20.74 -18.31 7.61
N TYR A 128 -21.41 -18.35 6.49
CA TYR A 128 -21.71 -17.15 5.68
C TYR A 128 -22.61 -16.15 6.41
N LYS A 129 -23.45 -16.63 7.35
CA LYS A 129 -24.31 -15.74 8.13
C LYS A 129 -23.50 -14.86 9.06
N PHE A 130 -22.50 -15.44 9.75
CA PHE A 130 -21.58 -14.69 10.58
C PHE A 130 -20.74 -13.71 9.74
N LEU A 131 -20.24 -14.17 8.59
CA LEU A 131 -19.45 -13.32 7.69
C LEU A 131 -20.25 -12.12 7.19
N GLN A 132 -21.52 -12.29 6.79
CA GLN A 132 -22.39 -11.18 6.38
C GLN A 132 -22.59 -10.17 7.53
N SER A 133 -22.96 -10.65 8.72
CA SER A 133 -23.19 -9.76 9.87
C SER A 133 -21.92 -9.03 10.30
N SER A 134 -20.75 -9.68 10.18
CA SER A 134 -19.46 -9.06 10.47
C SER A 134 -19.08 -7.97 9.45
N LEU A 135 -19.36 -8.22 8.16
CA LEU A 135 -19.15 -7.20 7.12
C LEU A 135 -20.09 -6.01 7.33
N ASP A 136 -21.35 -6.24 7.66
CA ASP A 136 -22.31 -5.19 7.99
C ASP A 136 -21.80 -4.31 9.15
N LEU A 137 -21.24 -4.93 10.19
CA LEU A 137 -20.65 -4.22 11.32
C LEU A 137 -19.44 -3.37 10.90
N ILE A 138 -18.52 -3.94 10.09
CA ILE A 138 -17.36 -3.21 9.58
C ILE A 138 -17.82 -2.03 8.73
N LEU A 139 -18.71 -2.26 7.77
CA LEU A 139 -19.21 -1.22 6.86
C LEU A 139 -19.94 -0.09 7.59
N GLY A 140 -20.68 -0.42 8.66
CA GLY A 140 -21.34 0.57 9.52
C GLY A 140 -20.37 1.47 10.28
N GLN A 141 -19.13 1.04 10.49
CA GLN A 141 -18.10 1.84 11.15
C GLN A 141 -17.27 2.67 10.18
N LEU A 142 -17.27 2.32 8.88
CA LEU A 142 -16.51 3.09 7.89
C LEU A 142 -17.15 4.44 7.64
N ARG A 143 -16.32 5.46 7.64
CA ARG A 143 -16.72 6.83 7.28
C ARG A 143 -16.33 7.10 5.83
N PRO A 144 -17.17 7.81 5.05
CA PRO A 144 -16.75 8.32 3.76
C PRO A 144 -15.45 9.09 3.93
N GLY A 145 -14.41 8.66 3.21
CA GLY A 145 -13.03 9.05 3.48
C GLY A 145 -12.82 10.55 3.59
N ASP A 146 -12.11 10.94 4.61
CA ASP A 146 -11.43 12.20 4.62
C ASP A 146 -10.50 12.24 3.39
N ARG A 147 -10.60 13.31 2.63
CA ARG A 147 -9.79 13.50 1.43
C ARG A 147 -8.32 13.29 1.80
N VAL A 148 -7.57 12.58 0.96
CA VAL A 148 -6.11 12.57 0.96
C VAL A 148 -5.61 14.01 0.69
N THR A 149 -5.75 14.90 1.69
CA THR A 149 -5.44 16.32 1.59
C THR A 149 -4.27 16.71 2.48
N ALA A 150 -3.88 15.82 3.39
CA ALA A 150 -2.76 16.08 4.28
C ALA A 150 -1.42 16.04 3.54
N VAL A 151 -0.49 16.87 3.98
CA VAL A 151 0.85 17.00 3.37
C VAL A 151 1.59 15.66 3.26
N PRO A 152 1.58 14.75 4.27
CA PRO A 152 2.25 13.46 4.15
C PRO A 152 1.74 12.58 3.01
N GLU A 153 0.43 12.50 2.82
CA GLU A 153 -0.19 11.70 1.77
C GLU A 153 0.13 12.25 0.38
N LYS A 154 0.06 13.58 0.21
CA LYS A 154 0.48 14.24 -1.04
C LYS A 154 1.97 14.01 -1.33
N PHE A 155 2.81 14.08 -0.31
CA PHE A 155 4.23 13.79 -0.43
C PHE A 155 4.45 12.35 -0.92
N LEU A 156 3.81 11.35 -0.30
CA LEU A 156 3.95 9.96 -0.72
C LEU A 156 3.44 9.75 -2.16
N GLN A 157 2.36 10.42 -2.54
CA GLN A 157 1.88 10.39 -3.92
C GLN A 157 2.93 10.89 -4.91
N LEU A 158 3.58 12.01 -4.61
CA LEU A 158 4.64 12.59 -5.46
C LEU A 158 5.89 11.71 -5.50
N VAL A 159 6.34 11.18 -4.35
CA VAL A 159 7.55 10.33 -4.27
C VAL A 159 7.43 9.06 -5.09
N PHE A 160 6.23 8.48 -5.14
CA PHE A 160 5.97 7.23 -5.87
C PHE A 160 5.25 7.45 -7.21
N GLU A 161 5.25 8.69 -7.71
CA GLU A 161 4.68 8.98 -9.02
C GLU A 161 5.41 8.20 -10.11
N LYS A 162 4.61 7.57 -10.98
CA LYS A 162 5.14 6.68 -12.01
C LYS A 162 6.08 7.45 -12.97
N ASP A 163 7.19 6.79 -13.31
CA ASP A 163 8.17 7.24 -14.31
C ASP A 163 8.84 8.60 -14.00
N LYS A 164 8.80 9.05 -12.72
CA LYS A 164 9.52 10.25 -12.27
C LYS A 164 10.74 9.88 -11.43
N THR A 165 11.82 10.63 -11.63
CA THR A 165 13.01 10.57 -10.77
C THR A 165 12.68 11.16 -9.40
N PRO A 166 12.94 10.45 -8.29
CA PRO A 166 12.70 11.00 -6.96
C PRO A 166 13.57 12.24 -6.67
N LEU A 167 12.91 13.32 -6.30
CA LEU A 167 13.51 14.60 -5.94
C LEU A 167 14.14 14.58 -4.54
N THR A 168 14.69 15.70 -4.11
CA THR A 168 15.18 15.94 -2.74
C THR A 168 14.01 16.34 -1.82
N VAL A 169 14.23 16.25 -0.50
CA VAL A 169 13.24 16.71 0.50
C VAL A 169 12.90 18.20 0.31
N SER A 170 13.90 19.02 -0.07
CA SER A 170 13.69 20.46 -0.30
C SER A 170 12.75 20.70 -1.47
N GLU A 171 13.01 20.05 -2.60
CA GLU A 171 12.18 20.19 -3.81
C GLU A 171 10.74 19.71 -3.57
N TYR A 172 10.53 18.60 -2.85
CA TYR A 172 9.19 18.19 -2.47
C TYR A 172 8.50 19.17 -1.52
N ALA A 173 9.25 19.76 -0.58
CA ALA A 173 8.72 20.77 0.33
C ALA A 173 8.28 22.03 -0.43
N ASP A 174 9.05 22.47 -1.43
CA ASP A 174 8.71 23.58 -2.31
C ASP A 174 7.43 23.31 -3.10
N ILE A 175 7.30 22.10 -3.71
CA ILE A 175 6.10 21.68 -4.44
C ILE A 175 4.86 21.69 -3.53
N LEU A 176 5.04 21.30 -2.27
CA LEU A 176 3.94 21.21 -1.31
C LEU A 176 3.68 22.53 -0.56
N ASN A 177 4.45 23.58 -0.84
CA ASN A 177 4.39 24.90 -0.18
C ASN A 177 4.56 24.81 1.34
N VAL A 178 5.54 24.02 1.79
CA VAL A 178 5.89 23.85 3.22
C VAL A 178 7.41 23.91 3.40
N THR A 179 7.86 24.05 4.65
CA THR A 179 9.31 23.97 4.93
C THR A 179 9.78 22.50 4.94
N PRO A 180 11.04 22.20 4.57
CA PRO A 180 11.61 20.85 4.65
C PRO A 180 11.52 20.23 6.05
N ASN A 181 11.69 21.04 7.09
CA ASN A 181 11.57 20.59 8.48
C ASN A 181 10.13 20.20 8.83
N TYR A 182 9.15 21.01 8.43
CA TYR A 182 7.75 20.68 8.61
C TYR A 182 7.39 19.40 7.85
N LEU A 183 7.80 19.26 6.58
CA LEU A 183 7.57 18.07 5.77
C LEU A 183 8.10 16.81 6.46
N ASN A 184 9.38 16.83 6.90
CA ASN A 184 9.99 15.71 7.62
C ASN A 184 9.22 15.35 8.88
N LYS A 185 8.85 16.35 9.70
CA LYS A 185 8.11 16.13 10.95
C LYS A 185 6.72 15.58 10.69
N ALA A 186 5.98 16.14 9.73
CA ALA A 186 4.64 15.71 9.39
C ALA A 186 4.63 14.28 8.84
N VAL A 187 5.54 13.96 7.90
CA VAL A 187 5.69 12.63 7.33
C VAL A 187 6.09 11.62 8.41
N LYS A 188 7.08 11.96 9.26
CA LYS A 188 7.52 11.05 10.34
C LYS A 188 6.41 10.78 11.37
N ASN A 189 5.64 11.80 11.75
CA ASN A 189 4.53 11.62 12.68
C ASN A 189 3.43 10.71 12.11
N ARG A 190 3.23 10.77 10.79
CA ARG A 190 2.19 10.02 10.10
C ARG A 190 2.59 8.59 9.75
N THR A 191 3.89 8.39 9.41
CA THR A 191 4.38 7.14 8.80
C THR A 191 5.49 6.47 9.62
N HIS A 192 5.89 7.05 10.76
CA HIS A 192 7.04 6.62 11.57
C HIS A 192 8.39 6.62 10.84
N ARG A 193 8.43 7.10 9.58
CA ARG A 193 9.62 7.23 8.73
C ARG A 193 9.81 8.68 8.30
N THR A 194 11.05 9.10 8.13
CA THR A 194 11.35 10.45 7.61
C THR A 194 11.02 10.54 6.12
N ALA A 195 10.86 11.76 5.61
CA ALA A 195 10.70 12.00 4.18
C ALA A 195 11.89 11.44 3.37
N ILE A 196 13.11 11.55 3.92
CA ILE A 196 14.32 10.98 3.32
C ILE A 196 14.23 9.46 3.18
N ASP A 197 13.75 8.75 4.21
CA ASP A 197 13.60 7.29 4.16
C ASP A 197 12.66 6.87 3.02
N TRP A 198 11.56 7.60 2.82
CA TRP A 198 10.62 7.33 1.73
C TRP A 198 11.21 7.58 0.35
N ILE A 199 11.97 8.66 0.18
CA ILE A 199 12.69 8.95 -1.06
C ILE A 199 13.70 7.84 -1.35
N GLU A 200 14.45 7.37 -0.35
CA GLU A 200 15.41 6.28 -0.49
C GLU A 200 14.72 4.95 -0.88
N ILE A 201 13.56 4.65 -0.29
CA ILE A 201 12.74 3.50 -0.66
C ILE A 201 12.30 3.60 -2.13
N ALA A 202 11.82 4.74 -2.57
CA ALA A 202 11.41 4.95 -3.96
C ALA A 202 12.60 4.75 -4.93
N ARG A 203 13.78 5.30 -4.61
CA ARG A 203 15.01 5.12 -5.40
C ARG A 203 15.39 3.65 -5.54
N ILE A 204 15.35 2.89 -4.45
CA ILE A 204 15.64 1.44 -4.45
C ILE A 204 14.63 0.67 -5.29
N ASN A 205 13.34 1.00 -5.20
CA ASN A 205 12.29 0.34 -5.99
C ASN A 205 12.47 0.57 -7.50
N ILE A 206 12.77 1.82 -7.88
CA ILE A 206 13.06 2.17 -9.29
C ILE A 206 14.33 1.44 -9.75
N ALA A 207 15.40 1.46 -8.95
CA ALA A 207 16.65 0.77 -9.28
C ALA A 207 16.43 -0.72 -9.49
N LYS A 208 15.72 -1.41 -8.59
CA LYS A 208 15.40 -2.84 -8.73
C LYS A 208 14.59 -3.15 -9.99
N LYS A 209 13.66 -2.26 -10.36
CA LYS A 209 12.87 -2.39 -11.60
C LYS A 209 13.77 -2.27 -12.83
N LEU A 210 14.64 -1.26 -12.88
CA LEU A 210 15.53 -1.00 -13.99
C LEU A 210 16.65 -2.04 -14.10
N LEU A 211 17.12 -2.60 -12.99
CA LEU A 211 18.13 -3.67 -12.97
C LEU A 211 17.65 -4.97 -13.66
N LYS A 212 16.34 -5.18 -13.80
CA LYS A 212 15.78 -6.31 -14.56
C LYS A 212 15.99 -6.20 -16.07
N ASP A 213 16.22 -4.99 -16.56
CA ASP A 213 16.53 -4.74 -17.96
C ASP A 213 18.04 -4.75 -18.17
N PRO A 214 18.61 -5.77 -18.84
CA PRO A 214 20.06 -5.87 -19.06
C PRO A 214 20.60 -4.78 -20.01
N THR A 215 19.74 -4.10 -20.76
CA THR A 215 20.15 -3.06 -21.72
C THR A 215 20.45 -1.72 -21.04
N VAL A 216 19.92 -1.49 -19.82
CA VAL A 216 20.14 -0.25 -19.07
C VAL A 216 21.42 -0.37 -18.23
N SER A 217 22.39 0.50 -18.45
CA SER A 217 23.65 0.48 -17.69
C SER A 217 23.45 0.88 -16.23
N ILE A 218 24.35 0.42 -15.33
CA ILE A 218 24.30 0.82 -13.91
C ILE A 218 24.51 2.33 -13.75
N ALA A 219 25.31 2.96 -14.64
CA ALA A 219 25.51 4.40 -14.66
C ALA A 219 24.22 5.14 -15.03
N ASP A 220 23.48 4.66 -16.02
CA ASP A 220 22.18 5.25 -16.40
C ASP A 220 21.16 5.08 -15.26
N ILE A 221 21.12 3.90 -14.63
CA ILE A 221 20.24 3.66 -13.48
C ILE A 221 20.56 4.64 -12.36
N SER A 222 21.84 4.88 -12.05
CA SER A 222 22.21 5.81 -11.00
C SER A 222 21.69 7.24 -11.27
N THR A 223 21.73 7.67 -12.52
CA THR A 223 21.18 8.96 -12.95
C THR A 223 19.64 8.98 -12.84
N LEU A 224 18.98 7.93 -13.34
CA LEU A 224 17.52 7.80 -13.34
C LEU A 224 16.91 7.75 -11.93
N VAL A 225 17.65 7.27 -10.94
CA VAL A 225 17.21 7.29 -9.53
C VAL A 225 17.59 8.58 -8.79
N GLY A 226 18.15 9.57 -9.47
CA GLY A 226 18.56 10.85 -8.87
C GLY A 226 19.83 10.77 -8.01
N LEU A 227 20.74 9.85 -8.33
CA LEU A 227 22.04 9.65 -7.69
C LEU A 227 23.12 9.53 -8.78
N PRO A 228 23.50 10.63 -9.45
CA PRO A 228 24.33 10.59 -10.66
C PRO A 228 25.77 10.06 -10.43
N ASP A 229 26.28 10.03 -9.21
CA ASP A 229 27.53 9.34 -8.88
C ASP A 229 27.28 7.85 -8.75
N GLN A 230 27.74 7.08 -9.75
CA GLN A 230 27.59 5.62 -9.79
C GLN A 230 28.23 4.90 -8.61
N SER A 231 29.37 5.42 -8.11
CA SER A 231 30.06 4.82 -6.96
C SER A 231 29.26 5.04 -5.67
N TYR A 232 28.69 6.24 -5.51
CA TYR A 232 27.77 6.53 -4.41
C TYR A 232 26.50 5.67 -4.50
N PHE A 233 25.89 5.60 -5.68
CA PHE A 233 24.72 4.75 -5.92
C PHE A 233 24.98 3.28 -5.56
N SER A 234 26.12 2.73 -5.98
CA SER A 234 26.46 1.32 -5.69
C SER A 234 26.59 1.06 -4.20
N ARG A 235 27.23 1.96 -3.46
CA ARG A 235 27.35 1.89 -1.98
C ARG A 235 25.98 2.05 -1.30
N PHE A 236 25.19 2.99 -1.77
CA PHE A 236 23.84 3.25 -1.28
C PHE A 236 22.95 2.01 -1.49
N PHE A 237 22.93 1.45 -2.69
CA PHE A 237 22.15 0.26 -3.04
C PHE A 237 22.57 -0.94 -2.17
N LYS A 238 23.89 -1.20 -2.05
CA LYS A 238 24.40 -2.28 -1.18
C LYS A 238 24.03 -2.09 0.28
N LYS A 239 24.11 -0.87 0.79
CA LYS A 239 23.71 -0.56 2.18
C LYS A 239 22.23 -0.86 2.43
N LYS A 240 21.36 -0.63 1.44
CA LYS A 240 19.89 -0.79 1.58
C LYS A 240 19.40 -2.19 1.24
N THR A 241 20.10 -2.94 0.41
CA THR A 241 19.65 -4.25 -0.09
C THR A 241 20.53 -5.42 0.34
N GLY A 242 21.72 -5.14 0.87
CA GLY A 242 22.72 -6.15 1.20
C GLY A 242 23.65 -6.53 0.03
N GLN A 243 23.29 -6.20 -1.20
CA GLN A 243 23.99 -6.57 -2.45
C GLN A 243 24.32 -5.35 -3.28
N THR A 244 25.38 -5.42 -4.08
CA THR A 244 25.66 -4.41 -5.11
C THR A 244 24.64 -4.49 -6.25
N PRO A 245 24.45 -3.42 -7.04
CA PRO A 245 23.57 -3.46 -8.22
C PRO A 245 23.94 -4.58 -9.20
N SER A 246 25.24 -4.84 -9.40
CA SER A 246 25.71 -5.89 -10.31
C SER A 246 25.41 -7.30 -9.77
N GLU A 247 25.64 -7.54 -8.47
CA GLU A 247 25.28 -8.81 -7.81
C GLU A 247 23.77 -9.05 -7.91
N PHE A 248 22.96 -8.04 -7.59
CA PHE A 248 21.51 -8.13 -7.69
C PHE A 248 21.03 -8.44 -9.11
N ARG A 249 21.63 -7.81 -10.15
CA ARG A 249 21.30 -8.08 -11.56
C ARG A 249 21.62 -9.52 -11.97
N ASN A 250 22.74 -10.07 -11.49
CA ASN A 250 23.18 -11.41 -11.86
C ASN A 250 22.35 -12.53 -11.18
N GLU A 251 21.55 -12.21 -10.17
CA GLU A 251 20.66 -13.16 -9.49
C GLU A 251 19.23 -13.19 -10.06
N LEU A 252 18.92 -12.32 -11.04
CA LEU A 252 17.61 -12.24 -11.70
C LEU A 252 17.49 -13.19 -12.89
#